data_d45089ee8734986cdc781972a2f1ac68
#
_entry.id   d45089ee8734986cdc781972a2f1ac68
#
_cell.length_a   1.000
_cell.length_b   1.000
_cell.length_c   1.000
_cell.angle_alpha   90.00
_cell.angle_beta   90.00
_cell.angle_gamma   90.00
#
_symmetry.space_group_name_H-M   'P 1'
#
loop_
_entity.id
_entity.type
_entity.pdbx_description
1 polymer ?
#
loop_
_entity_poly.entity_id
_entity_poly.type
_entity_poly.pdbx_seq_one_letter_code
_entity_poly.pdbx_strand_id
1 'polypeptide(L)'
;AEANANGLPVHFLGAGANTIAMSRVPGMTIRITIKGVEMSAAPNGDVLVKCGAGEVFDDIVASTLKAGIGGLEKLSAIPGTVGKAGAAPVQNIGAYGVELAERLSSVTVYDRAEKVVRVLTVEECDFSYRHSIMKTEAGRNFVVLSVTLRLPAVWTPVLGYKDLEAEIEARGLTAETVTAPVMSEIVRAVRARKLP
;
A
#
# COMPACT_ATOMS: atom_id res chain seq x y z
N ALA A 1 8.74 16.70 -19.26
CA ALA A 1 8.95 17.78 -20.25
C ALA A 1 9.32 17.17 -21.62
N GLU A 2 10.41 16.41 -21.72
CA GLU A 2 10.95 15.86 -22.98
C GLU A 2 9.98 14.92 -23.71
N ALA A 3 9.36 13.97 -23.02
CA ALA A 3 8.38 13.05 -23.62
C ALA A 3 7.17 13.79 -24.19
N ASN A 4 6.65 14.80 -23.47
CA ASN A 4 5.53 15.62 -23.93
C ASN A 4 5.91 16.47 -25.17
N ALA A 5 7.12 17.00 -25.19
CA ALA A 5 7.61 17.78 -26.34
C ALA A 5 7.71 16.93 -27.62
N ASN A 6 7.97 15.64 -27.48
CA ASN A 6 8.08 14.69 -28.59
C ASN A 6 6.80 13.87 -28.84
N GLY A 7 5.68 14.19 -28.16
CA GLY A 7 4.42 13.45 -28.31
C GLY A 7 4.49 11.97 -27.89
N LEU A 8 5.49 11.58 -27.08
CA LEU A 8 5.69 10.20 -26.67
C LEU A 8 4.74 9.83 -25.52
N PRO A 9 4.12 8.65 -25.55
CA PRO A 9 3.37 8.15 -24.42
C PRO A 9 4.30 7.96 -23.20
N VAL A 10 3.78 8.25 -22.01
CA VAL A 10 4.54 8.13 -20.76
C VAL A 10 3.86 7.08 -19.87
N HIS A 11 4.63 6.05 -19.51
CA HIS A 11 4.23 4.98 -18.61
C HIS A 11 4.93 5.12 -17.27
N PHE A 12 4.18 4.97 -16.17
CA PHE A 12 4.76 4.97 -14.83
C PHE A 12 4.81 3.55 -14.28
N LEU A 13 5.95 3.16 -13.74
CA LEU A 13 6.21 1.83 -13.23
C LEU A 13 6.70 1.93 -11.77
N GLY A 14 6.17 1.08 -10.89
CA GLY A 14 6.73 0.82 -9.56
C GLY A 14 7.83 -0.26 -9.63
N ALA A 15 7.71 -1.29 -8.78
CA ALA A 15 8.61 -2.45 -8.82
C ALA A 15 8.37 -3.40 -10.01
N GLY A 16 7.26 -3.24 -10.73
CA GLY A 16 6.89 -4.16 -11.80
C GLY A 16 6.24 -5.47 -11.35
N ALA A 17 5.96 -5.62 -10.06
CA ALA A 17 5.47 -6.86 -9.46
C ALA A 17 4.09 -7.34 -10.00
N ASN A 18 3.34 -6.45 -10.64
CA ASN A 18 2.05 -6.76 -11.27
C ASN A 18 2.00 -6.25 -12.72
N THR A 19 3.11 -6.40 -13.45
CA THR A 19 3.23 -5.90 -14.83
C THR A 19 3.83 -6.97 -15.70
N ILE A 20 3.13 -7.28 -16.80
CA ILE A 20 3.64 -8.16 -17.86
C ILE A 20 3.88 -7.30 -19.09
N ALA A 21 5.12 -7.23 -19.55
CA ALA A 21 5.48 -6.59 -20.80
C ALA A 21 5.53 -7.65 -21.89
N MET A 22 4.63 -7.54 -22.88
CA MET A 22 4.51 -8.55 -23.96
C MET A 22 5.68 -8.50 -24.93
N SER A 23 6.11 -7.31 -25.33
CA SER A 23 7.22 -7.12 -26.27
C SER A 23 7.81 -5.72 -26.10
N ARG A 24 7.79 -4.89 -27.11
CA ARG A 24 8.24 -3.51 -27.04
C ARG A 24 7.11 -2.60 -26.54
N VAL A 25 7.36 -1.84 -25.47
CA VAL A 25 6.46 -0.78 -24.97
C VAL A 25 6.91 0.54 -25.62
N PRO A 26 6.10 1.13 -26.52
CA PRO A 26 6.47 2.41 -27.13
C PRO A 26 6.37 3.54 -26.12
N GLY A 27 7.25 4.54 -26.25
CA GLY A 27 7.25 5.72 -25.38
C GLY A 27 8.31 5.70 -24.30
N MET A 28 8.09 6.49 -23.25
CA MET A 28 8.99 6.63 -22.11
C MET A 28 8.42 5.92 -20.90
N THR A 29 9.17 5.00 -20.31
CA THR A 29 8.82 4.37 -19.03
C THR A 29 9.60 5.04 -17.90
N ILE A 30 8.89 5.58 -16.92
CA ILE A 30 9.44 6.24 -15.74
C ILE A 30 9.22 5.32 -14.52
N ARG A 31 10.32 4.85 -13.94
CA ARG A 31 10.27 4.11 -12.67
C ARG A 31 10.19 5.09 -11.50
N ILE A 32 9.20 4.87 -10.62
CA ILE A 32 9.04 5.68 -9.40
C ILE A 32 9.97 5.11 -8.33
N THR A 33 10.92 5.94 -7.88
CA THR A 33 11.94 5.57 -6.89
C THR A 33 11.98 6.53 -5.69
N ILE A 34 10.92 7.31 -5.49
CA ILE A 34 10.81 8.28 -4.38
C ILE A 34 10.86 7.52 -3.06
N LYS A 35 11.88 7.80 -2.25
CA LYS A 35 12.16 7.16 -0.97
C LYS A 35 11.85 8.07 0.20
N GLY A 36 11.82 7.50 1.39
CA GLY A 36 11.64 8.15 2.67
C GLY A 36 10.45 7.59 3.45
N VAL A 37 10.67 7.35 4.73
CA VAL A 37 9.66 6.91 5.70
C VAL A 37 9.77 7.81 6.91
N GLU A 38 8.68 8.49 7.25
CA GLU A 38 8.57 9.36 8.41
C GLU A 38 7.43 8.87 9.30
N MET A 39 7.68 8.71 10.59
CA MET A 39 6.68 8.33 11.59
C MET A 39 6.48 9.48 12.57
N SER A 40 5.22 9.83 12.84
CA SER A 40 4.86 10.88 13.79
C SER A 40 3.57 10.53 14.52
N ALA A 41 3.41 11.04 15.74
CA ALA A 41 2.18 10.86 16.50
C ALA A 41 1.07 11.80 15.97
N ALA A 42 -0.14 11.27 15.84
CA ALA A 42 -1.34 12.06 15.63
C ALA A 42 -1.92 12.53 16.98
N PRO A 43 -2.73 13.61 16.99
CA PRO A 43 -3.31 14.15 18.25
C PRO A 43 -4.15 13.15 19.05
N ASN A 44 -4.74 12.16 18.41
CA ASN A 44 -5.54 11.10 19.04
C ASN A 44 -4.71 9.90 19.51
N GLY A 45 -3.37 9.96 19.42
CA GLY A 45 -2.46 8.90 19.76
C GLY A 45 -2.16 7.89 18.66
N ASP A 46 -2.88 7.94 17.52
CA ASP A 46 -2.54 7.15 16.34
C ASP A 46 -1.14 7.52 15.82
N VAL A 47 -0.56 6.65 15.01
CA VAL A 47 0.70 6.92 14.34
C VAL A 47 0.47 7.21 12.87
N LEU A 48 0.96 8.35 12.41
CA LEU A 48 1.04 8.68 11.00
C LEU A 48 2.36 8.16 10.42
N VAL A 49 2.27 7.41 9.33
CA VAL A 49 3.43 6.87 8.61
C VAL A 49 3.40 7.38 7.19
N LYS A 50 4.23 8.38 6.89
CA LYS A 50 4.37 8.92 5.54
C LYS A 50 5.45 8.16 4.80
N CYS A 51 5.10 7.61 3.64
CA CYS A 51 5.97 6.76 2.84
C CYS A 51 6.11 7.30 1.42
N GLY A 52 7.33 7.38 0.91
CA GLY A 52 7.61 7.67 -0.49
C GLY A 52 7.05 6.57 -1.42
N ALA A 53 6.54 6.96 -2.59
CA ALA A 53 5.86 6.05 -3.51
C ALA A 53 6.75 4.91 -4.06
N GLY A 54 8.06 5.05 -4.00
CA GLY A 54 9.05 4.04 -4.41
C GLY A 54 9.50 3.11 -3.27
N GLU A 55 8.97 3.25 -2.04
CA GLU A 55 9.24 2.32 -0.96
C GLU A 55 8.61 0.96 -1.24
N VAL A 56 9.28 -0.13 -0.85
CA VAL A 56 8.71 -1.48 -0.91
C VAL A 56 7.65 -1.58 0.19
N PHE A 57 6.45 -2.00 -0.18
CA PHE A 57 5.33 -1.99 0.76
C PHE A 57 5.56 -2.94 1.93
N ASP A 58 6.09 -4.12 1.67
CA ASP A 58 6.37 -5.11 2.73
C ASP A 58 7.47 -4.65 3.70
N ASP A 59 8.42 -3.81 3.25
CA ASP A 59 9.42 -3.19 4.14
C ASP A 59 8.77 -2.16 5.07
N ILE A 60 7.72 -1.46 4.61
CA ILE A 60 6.93 -0.56 5.47
C ILE A 60 6.21 -1.36 6.55
N VAL A 61 5.56 -2.48 6.17
CA VAL A 61 4.92 -3.38 7.15
C VAL A 61 5.94 -3.85 8.20
N ALA A 62 7.11 -4.31 7.76
CA ALA A 62 8.16 -4.78 8.66
C ALA A 62 8.69 -3.66 9.58
N SER A 63 8.86 -2.44 9.05
CA SER A 63 9.36 -1.31 9.83
C SER A 63 8.37 -0.83 10.89
N THR A 64 7.06 -0.81 10.59
CA THR A 64 6.03 -0.47 11.57
C THR A 64 5.96 -1.50 12.68
N LEU A 65 5.98 -2.78 12.36
CA LEU A 65 6.00 -3.86 13.36
C LEU A 65 7.24 -3.82 14.24
N LYS A 66 8.42 -3.54 13.68
CA LYS A 66 9.66 -3.35 14.44
C LYS A 66 9.59 -2.16 15.39
N ALA A 67 8.84 -1.13 15.05
CA ALA A 67 8.56 0.02 15.91
C ALA A 67 7.45 -0.24 16.95
N GLY A 68 6.89 -1.46 17.00
CA GLY A 68 5.79 -1.82 17.90
C GLY A 68 4.40 -1.35 17.43
N ILE A 69 4.29 -0.95 16.17
CA ILE A 69 3.05 -0.39 15.60
C ILE A 69 2.39 -1.44 14.72
N GLY A 70 1.21 -1.89 15.11
CA GLY A 70 0.37 -2.81 14.32
C GLY A 70 -0.62 -2.07 13.42
N GLY A 71 -1.38 -2.85 12.63
CA GLY A 71 -2.42 -2.36 11.71
C GLY A 71 -2.16 -2.69 10.23
N LEU A 72 -0.92 -3.05 9.88
CA LEU A 72 -0.55 -3.48 8.52
C LEU A 72 -0.17 -4.97 8.43
N GLU A 73 -0.10 -5.69 9.52
CA GLU A 73 0.39 -7.08 9.60
C GLU A 73 -0.32 -8.04 8.65
N LYS A 74 -1.61 -7.82 8.40
CA LYS A 74 -2.40 -8.64 7.46
C LYS A 74 -2.06 -8.39 5.99
N LEU A 75 -1.44 -7.26 5.69
CA LEU A 75 -0.96 -6.89 4.37
C LEU A 75 0.51 -7.32 4.14
N SER A 76 1.08 -8.13 5.03
CA SER A 76 2.43 -8.69 4.91
C SER A 76 2.61 -9.50 3.64
N ALA A 77 3.82 -9.50 3.10
CA ALA A 77 4.21 -10.21 1.89
C ALA A 77 3.41 -9.83 0.63
N ILE A 78 2.76 -8.66 0.59
CA ILE A 78 2.19 -8.12 -0.65
C ILE A 78 3.32 -7.48 -1.45
N PRO A 79 3.59 -7.97 -2.68
CA PRO A 79 4.68 -7.46 -3.49
C PRO A 79 4.35 -6.10 -4.08
N GLY A 80 5.40 -5.29 -4.33
CA GLY A 80 5.29 -4.01 -5.02
C GLY A 80 5.69 -2.82 -4.16
N THR A 81 5.53 -1.62 -4.72
CA THR A 81 5.86 -0.36 -4.05
C THR A 81 4.62 0.40 -3.60
N VAL A 82 4.80 1.29 -2.63
CA VAL A 82 3.74 2.08 -2.00
C VAL A 82 2.89 2.87 -3.01
N GLY A 83 3.46 3.38 -4.08
CA GLY A 83 2.76 4.29 -5.00
C GLY A 83 2.21 3.68 -6.29
N LYS A 84 2.53 2.41 -6.60
CA LYS A 84 2.16 1.83 -7.91
C LYS A 84 2.04 0.31 -7.87
N ALA A 85 1.23 -0.22 -8.80
CA ALA A 85 1.02 -1.64 -9.08
C ALA A 85 0.25 -2.38 -8.01
N GLY A 86 0.32 -3.66 -7.84
CA GLY A 86 -0.50 -4.46 -6.95
C GLY A 86 -0.59 -4.01 -5.50
N ALA A 87 0.16 -2.97 -5.13
CA ALA A 87 0.14 -2.38 -3.81
C ALA A 87 -0.50 -0.99 -3.81
N ALA A 88 -0.85 -0.54 -2.64
CA ALA A 88 -1.21 0.81 -2.28
C ALA A 88 -2.39 1.43 -3.05
N PRO A 89 -2.49 2.77 -3.12
CA PRO A 89 -3.78 3.41 -3.28
C PRO A 89 -4.43 3.18 -4.64
N VAL A 90 -3.65 2.80 -5.67
CA VAL A 90 -4.20 2.68 -7.03
C VAL A 90 -5.27 1.59 -7.14
N GLN A 91 -5.14 0.48 -6.42
CA GLN A 91 -6.08 -0.63 -6.45
C GLN A 91 -6.72 -0.92 -5.09
N ASN A 92 -6.56 -0.02 -4.12
CA ASN A 92 -7.04 -0.28 -2.75
C ASN A 92 -6.71 -1.72 -2.32
N ILE A 93 -5.42 -2.03 -2.24
CA ILE A 93 -5.02 -3.41 -1.90
C ILE A 93 -5.64 -3.86 -0.59
N GLY A 94 -6.01 -5.13 -0.55
CA GLY A 94 -6.54 -5.74 0.66
C GLY A 94 -6.16 -7.21 0.76
N ALA A 95 -6.06 -7.68 1.98
CA ALA A 95 -5.85 -9.08 2.30
C ALA A 95 -6.43 -9.41 3.69
N TYR A 96 -7.02 -10.59 3.82
CA TYR A 96 -7.48 -11.12 5.09
C TYR A 96 -8.44 -10.18 5.86
N GLY A 97 -9.31 -9.47 5.14
CA GLY A 97 -10.32 -8.58 5.73
C GLY A 97 -9.80 -7.20 6.15
N VAL A 98 -8.61 -6.81 5.72
CA VAL A 98 -8.09 -5.44 5.87
C VAL A 98 -7.83 -4.86 4.49
N GLU A 99 -8.37 -3.68 4.21
CA GLU A 99 -8.09 -2.89 3.01
C GLU A 99 -7.19 -1.70 3.35
N LEU A 100 -6.38 -1.27 2.38
CA LEU A 100 -5.48 -0.15 2.58
C LEU A 100 -6.23 1.15 2.88
N ALA A 101 -7.38 1.37 2.26
CA ALA A 101 -8.22 2.54 2.50
C ALA A 101 -8.54 2.75 3.99
N GLU A 102 -8.72 1.67 4.76
CA GLU A 102 -8.96 1.72 6.20
C GLU A 102 -7.76 2.22 7.02
N ARG A 103 -6.60 2.22 6.41
CA ARG A 103 -5.32 2.59 7.01
C ARG A 103 -4.72 3.85 6.40
N LEU A 104 -5.42 4.48 5.46
CA LEU A 104 -4.99 5.70 4.81
C LEU A 104 -5.43 6.95 5.58
N SER A 105 -4.58 7.96 5.56
CA SER A 105 -4.91 9.33 5.95
C SER A 105 -4.98 10.25 4.73
N SER A 106 -4.01 10.11 3.80
CA SER A 106 -3.98 10.91 2.58
C SER A 106 -3.05 10.29 1.52
N VAL A 107 -3.22 10.74 0.28
CA VAL A 107 -2.33 10.40 -0.84
C VAL A 107 -1.84 11.70 -1.50
N THR A 108 -0.52 11.87 -1.58
CA THR A 108 0.07 12.98 -2.33
C THR A 108 0.32 12.54 -3.76
N VAL A 109 -0.23 13.30 -4.71
CA VAL A 109 -0.09 13.05 -6.15
C VAL A 109 0.47 14.25 -6.88
N TYR A 110 1.16 14.00 -7.99
CA TYR A 110 1.42 15.00 -9.00
C TYR A 110 0.37 14.89 -10.09
N ASP A 111 -0.41 15.94 -10.27
CA ASP A 111 -1.36 16.06 -11.38
C ASP A 111 -0.61 16.54 -12.62
N ARG A 112 -0.50 15.66 -13.62
CA ARG A 112 0.24 15.93 -14.86
C ARG A 112 -0.50 16.92 -15.78
N ALA A 113 -1.83 16.96 -15.70
CA ALA A 113 -2.63 17.87 -16.52
C ALA A 113 -2.46 19.31 -16.00
N GLU A 114 -2.65 19.52 -14.72
CA GLU A 114 -2.56 20.83 -14.07
C GLU A 114 -1.11 21.21 -13.70
N LYS A 115 -0.17 20.24 -13.71
CA LYS A 115 1.26 20.41 -13.34
C LYS A 115 1.46 20.88 -11.90
N VAL A 116 0.61 20.41 -10.99
CA VAL A 116 0.63 20.75 -9.56
C VAL A 116 0.73 19.50 -8.70
N VAL A 117 1.22 19.68 -7.47
CA VAL A 117 1.15 18.66 -6.43
C VAL A 117 -0.15 18.85 -5.65
N ARG A 118 -0.89 17.79 -5.44
CA ARG A 118 -2.13 17.77 -4.66
C ARG A 118 -2.04 16.73 -3.55
N VAL A 119 -2.69 17.01 -2.43
CA VAL A 119 -2.93 16.04 -1.36
C VAL A 119 -4.40 15.67 -1.43
N LEU A 120 -4.68 14.40 -1.69
CA LEU A 120 -6.03 13.85 -1.76
C LEU A 120 -6.39 13.25 -0.39
N THR A 121 -7.60 13.53 0.07
CA THR A 121 -8.18 12.85 1.23
C THR A 121 -8.61 11.43 0.85
N VAL A 122 -9.00 10.63 1.85
CA VAL A 122 -9.50 9.26 1.61
C VAL A 122 -10.78 9.30 0.77
N GLU A 123 -11.65 10.29 1.03
CA GLU A 123 -12.91 10.51 0.30
C GLU A 123 -12.64 10.89 -1.16
N GLU A 124 -11.71 11.80 -1.41
CA GLU A 124 -11.31 12.20 -2.77
C GLU A 124 -10.66 11.07 -3.57
N CYS A 125 -10.09 10.07 -2.88
CA CYS A 125 -9.52 8.90 -3.52
C CYS A 125 -10.58 7.90 -4.03
N ASP A 126 -11.85 8.02 -3.62
CA ASP A 126 -12.98 7.20 -4.08
C ASP A 126 -12.69 5.69 -4.06
N PHE A 127 -12.25 5.20 -2.89
CA PHE A 127 -11.86 3.81 -2.73
C PHE A 127 -13.06 2.85 -2.69
N SER A 128 -12.95 1.78 -3.45
CA SER A 128 -13.81 0.60 -3.34
C SER A 128 -13.01 -0.66 -3.71
N TYR A 129 -13.66 -1.81 -3.76
CA TYR A 129 -12.98 -3.06 -4.09
C TYR A 129 -12.22 -2.97 -5.42
N ARG A 130 -10.89 -3.08 -5.37
CA ARG A 130 -9.98 -2.97 -6.53
C ARG A 130 -10.12 -1.67 -7.32
N HIS A 131 -10.55 -0.60 -6.67
CA HIS A 131 -10.81 0.69 -7.29
C HIS A 131 -10.24 1.86 -6.48
N SER A 132 -9.89 2.92 -7.21
CA SER A 132 -9.65 4.27 -6.71
C SER A 132 -9.78 5.28 -7.85
N ILE A 133 -9.86 6.56 -7.53
CA ILE A 133 -9.88 7.66 -8.51
C ILE A 133 -8.72 7.55 -9.52
N MET A 134 -7.54 7.05 -9.10
CA MET A 134 -6.37 6.91 -9.97
C MET A 134 -6.59 5.93 -11.15
N LYS A 135 -7.67 5.15 -11.14
CA LYS A 135 -8.06 4.26 -12.24
C LYS A 135 -9.13 4.86 -13.16
N THR A 136 -9.67 6.00 -12.82
CA THR A 136 -10.71 6.69 -13.59
C THR A 136 -10.10 7.67 -14.58
N GLU A 137 -10.93 8.17 -15.49
CA GLU A 137 -10.56 9.24 -16.42
C GLU A 137 -10.10 10.51 -15.70
N ALA A 138 -10.75 10.86 -14.58
CA ALA A 138 -10.39 12.03 -13.77
C ALA A 138 -9.00 11.90 -13.14
N GLY A 139 -8.64 10.71 -12.67
CA GLY A 139 -7.38 10.47 -11.97
C GLY A 139 -6.25 9.87 -12.83
N ARG A 140 -6.48 9.61 -14.12
CA ARG A 140 -5.45 8.99 -15.01
C ARG A 140 -4.15 9.79 -15.15
N ASN A 141 -4.21 11.08 -14.87
CA ASN A 141 -3.05 11.96 -14.89
C ASN A 141 -2.32 12.02 -13.56
N PHE A 142 -2.84 11.40 -12.51
CA PHE A 142 -2.21 11.39 -11.20
C PHE A 142 -1.04 10.42 -11.14
N VAL A 143 0.06 10.91 -10.60
CA VAL A 143 1.24 10.12 -10.26
C VAL A 143 1.43 10.19 -8.76
N VAL A 144 1.31 9.06 -8.08
CA VAL A 144 1.49 9.01 -6.62
C VAL A 144 2.94 9.33 -6.27
N LEU A 145 3.14 10.30 -5.38
CA LEU A 145 4.45 10.72 -4.86
C LEU A 145 4.72 10.14 -3.47
N SER A 146 3.70 10.15 -2.61
CA SER A 146 3.76 9.57 -1.27
C SER A 146 2.38 9.19 -0.77
N VAL A 147 2.36 8.35 0.25
CA VAL A 147 1.15 7.92 0.96
C VAL A 147 1.36 8.20 2.43
N THR A 148 0.34 8.72 3.11
CA THR A 148 0.32 8.81 4.56
C THR A 148 -0.67 7.80 5.11
N LEU A 149 -0.17 6.86 5.88
CA LEU A 149 -0.97 5.86 6.59
C LEU A 149 -1.31 6.40 7.99
N ARG A 150 -2.44 5.97 8.54
CA ARG A 150 -2.83 6.18 9.92
C ARG A 150 -3.03 4.83 10.58
N LEU A 151 -2.18 4.52 11.53
CA LEU A 151 -2.19 3.25 12.26
C LEU A 151 -2.69 3.48 13.70
N PRO A 152 -3.49 2.57 14.25
CA PRO A 152 -4.15 2.77 15.54
C PRO A 152 -3.13 2.85 16.68
N ALA A 153 -3.41 3.72 17.67
CA ALA A 153 -2.64 3.82 18.92
C ALA A 153 -2.65 2.50 19.70
N VAL A 154 -3.79 1.81 19.67
CA VAL A 154 -3.96 0.50 20.32
C VAL A 154 -4.32 -0.52 19.24
N TRP A 155 -3.45 -1.47 19.05
CA TRP A 155 -3.68 -2.55 18.11
C TRP A 155 -4.66 -3.58 18.68
N THR A 156 -5.57 -4.05 17.82
CA THR A 156 -6.45 -5.18 18.09
C THR A 156 -6.44 -6.14 16.90
N PRO A 157 -6.46 -7.47 17.12
CA PRO A 157 -6.47 -8.42 16.02
C PRO A 157 -7.79 -8.34 15.25
N VAL A 158 -7.71 -8.25 13.93
CA VAL A 158 -8.86 -8.43 13.05
C VAL A 158 -8.98 -9.93 12.74
N LEU A 159 -10.08 -10.57 13.13
CA LEU A 159 -10.35 -11.99 12.90
C LEU A 159 -11.37 -12.17 11.76
N GLY A 160 -11.86 -13.40 11.53
CA GLY A 160 -12.86 -13.70 10.51
C GLY A 160 -12.29 -14.38 9.26
N TYR A 161 -11.00 -14.73 9.27
CA TYR A 161 -10.37 -15.48 8.19
C TYR A 161 -9.96 -16.87 8.68
N LYS A 162 -10.67 -17.91 8.24
CA LYS A 162 -10.51 -19.30 8.68
C LYS A 162 -9.06 -19.81 8.68
N ASP A 163 -8.30 -19.48 7.62
CA ASP A 163 -6.90 -19.95 7.53
C ASP A 163 -6.00 -19.30 8.58
N LEU A 164 -6.24 -18.04 8.93
CA LEU A 164 -5.48 -17.35 9.97
C LEU A 164 -5.90 -17.85 11.35
N GLU A 165 -7.20 -18.05 11.57
CA GLU A 165 -7.74 -18.57 12.83
C GLU A 165 -7.23 -19.99 13.10
N ALA A 166 -7.24 -20.86 12.10
CA ALA A 166 -6.68 -22.20 12.21
C ALA A 166 -5.18 -22.21 12.54
N GLU A 167 -4.42 -21.26 11.98
CA GLU A 167 -2.99 -21.14 12.28
C GLU A 167 -2.73 -20.55 13.67
N ILE A 168 -3.57 -19.62 14.14
CA ILE A 168 -3.54 -19.08 15.51
C ILE A 168 -3.78 -20.22 16.51
N GLU A 169 -4.83 -21.01 16.30
CA GLU A 169 -5.18 -22.15 17.14
C GLU A 169 -4.07 -23.24 17.13
N ALA A 170 -3.55 -23.57 15.95
CA ALA A 170 -2.46 -24.55 15.80
C ALA A 170 -1.18 -24.15 16.56
N ARG A 171 -0.97 -22.86 16.79
CA ARG A 171 0.14 -22.34 17.61
C ARG A 171 -0.20 -22.23 19.10
N GLY A 172 -1.39 -22.65 19.53
CA GLY A 172 -1.86 -22.52 20.90
C GLY A 172 -2.12 -21.08 21.34
N LEU A 173 -2.41 -20.19 20.37
CA LEU A 173 -2.70 -18.79 20.61
C LEU A 173 -4.21 -18.51 20.55
N THR A 174 -4.63 -17.38 21.12
CA THR A 174 -6.00 -16.89 21.06
C THR A 174 -6.02 -15.44 20.54
N ALA A 175 -7.21 -14.89 20.36
CA ALA A 175 -7.37 -13.47 20.01
C ALA A 175 -6.71 -12.51 21.01
N GLU A 176 -6.68 -12.89 22.30
CA GLU A 176 -6.11 -12.08 23.38
C GLU A 176 -4.59 -12.21 23.48
N THR A 177 -4.02 -13.32 22.99
CA THR A 177 -2.58 -13.61 23.14
C THR A 177 -1.77 -13.40 21.86
N VAL A 178 -2.44 -13.37 20.68
CA VAL A 178 -1.77 -13.06 19.43
C VAL A 178 -1.33 -11.60 19.41
N THR A 179 -0.14 -11.33 18.86
CA THR A 179 0.40 -9.98 18.68
C THR A 179 0.51 -9.62 17.20
N ALA A 180 0.64 -8.34 16.88
CA ALA A 180 0.78 -7.90 15.48
C ALA A 180 2.01 -8.54 14.77
N PRO A 181 3.21 -8.64 15.38
CA PRO A 181 4.32 -9.37 14.78
C PRO A 181 4.00 -10.84 14.50
N VAL A 182 3.39 -11.55 15.48
CA VAL A 182 3.00 -12.96 15.31
C VAL A 182 1.94 -13.12 14.22
N MET A 183 0.97 -12.20 14.14
CA MET A 183 -0.02 -12.19 13.06
C MET A 183 0.65 -12.03 11.68
N SER A 184 1.68 -11.18 11.57
CA SER A 184 2.46 -11.03 10.33
C SER A 184 3.15 -12.33 9.94
N GLU A 185 3.76 -13.05 10.89
CA GLU A 185 4.38 -14.36 10.64
C GLU A 185 3.35 -15.39 10.16
N ILE A 186 2.18 -15.41 10.79
CA ILE A 186 1.06 -16.29 10.39
C ILE A 186 0.63 -15.98 8.95
N VAL A 187 0.42 -14.70 8.64
CA VAL A 187 0.06 -14.26 7.27
C VAL A 187 1.12 -14.71 6.26
N ARG A 188 2.40 -14.52 6.55
CA ARG A 188 3.50 -14.96 5.68
C ARG A 188 3.50 -16.47 5.48
N ALA A 189 3.31 -17.24 6.54
CA ALA A 189 3.25 -18.70 6.47
C ALA A 189 2.06 -19.18 5.63
N VAL A 190 0.87 -18.60 5.82
CA VAL A 190 -0.32 -18.93 5.04
C VAL A 190 -0.14 -18.56 3.56
N ARG A 191 0.43 -17.39 3.27
CA ARG A 191 0.71 -16.95 1.89
C ARG A 191 1.73 -17.84 1.20
N ALA A 192 2.82 -18.21 1.87
CA ALA A 192 3.85 -19.11 1.31
C ALA A 192 3.31 -20.48 0.94
N ARG A 193 2.25 -20.96 1.61
CA ARG A 193 1.59 -22.24 1.26
C ARG A 193 0.61 -22.13 0.08
N LYS A 194 0.07 -20.92 -0.17
CA LYS A 194 -1.02 -20.73 -1.16
C LYS A 194 -0.58 -20.02 -2.43
N LEU A 195 0.49 -19.28 -2.37
CA LEU A 195 1.00 -18.50 -3.51
C LEU A 195 2.29 -19.14 -4.02
N PRO A 196 2.46 -19.19 -5.35
CA PRO A 196 3.67 -19.73 -5.97
C PRO A 196 4.90 -18.86 -5.69
#